data_5a4c9bcd45d6222d65a4efd76f474635
#
_entry.id   5a4c9bcd45d6222d65a4efd76f474635
#
_cell.length_a   1.000
_cell.length_b   1.000
_cell.length_c   1.000
_cell.angle_alpha   90.00
_cell.angle_beta   90.00
_cell.angle_gamma   90.00
#
_symmetry.space_group_name_H-M   'P 1'
#
loop_
_entity.id
_entity.type
_entity.pdbx_description
1 polymer ?
#
loop_
_entity_poly.entity_id
_entity_poly.type
_entity_poly.pdbx_seq_one_letter_code
_entity_poly.pdbx_strand_id
1 'polypeptide(L)'
;MNSISIFADSEFDGVRIDKYLSVVFPDLSRSFIQKAIDCGNVSVNGKTVAKNYKLKTDERIEYIPLEPVKLEVKAQNIPLDIVYEDDDLLVVNKPKGMVVHPAPGNYENTLVNALLFHCKDSLSGINGVLRPGIVHRIDKDTSGLLIVAKNDFSHRALAEQIKAHSFTREYRAVTIGHLKESSGRVVAPIGRNPKDRKKMAVTDKNSKNAVTNYEVLREYRGYSLLKLRLETGRTHQIRVHMAYLGHPIAGDFVYGTPRTKEELALNGQCLHAGLIGFIHPRTNEYLEFTSDLPLYFKKFIGGLTVDE
;
A
#
# COMPACT_ATOMS: atom_id res chain seq x y z
N MET A 1 2.60 10.07 -35.67
CA MET A 1 3.25 10.25 -34.34
C MET A 1 4.69 10.63 -34.59
N ASN A 2 5.18 11.71 -33.99
CA ASN A 2 6.57 12.13 -34.19
C ASN A 2 7.48 11.21 -33.37
N SER A 3 8.37 10.46 -34.02
CA SER A 3 9.44 9.75 -33.34
C SER A 3 10.52 10.75 -32.87
N ILE A 4 11.06 10.52 -31.69
CA ILE A 4 12.22 11.27 -31.16
C ILE A 4 13.45 10.42 -31.46
N SER A 5 14.43 11.02 -32.15
CA SER A 5 15.70 10.35 -32.47
C SER A 5 16.83 10.99 -31.67
N ILE A 6 17.59 10.16 -30.97
CA ILE A 6 18.75 10.57 -30.12
C ILE A 6 19.89 9.61 -30.38
N PHE A 7 21.11 10.05 -30.11
CA PHE A 7 22.32 9.24 -30.19
C PHE A 7 22.86 8.95 -28.80
N ALA A 8 23.39 7.77 -28.58
CA ALA A 8 24.01 7.41 -27.30
C ALA A 8 25.38 8.07 -27.18
N ASP A 9 25.53 8.93 -26.15
CA ASP A 9 26.79 9.58 -25.82
C ASP A 9 27.82 8.58 -25.27
N SER A 10 29.10 8.86 -25.41
CA SER A 10 30.20 7.99 -24.96
C SER A 10 30.18 7.71 -23.45
N GLU A 11 29.67 8.64 -22.64
CA GLU A 11 29.53 8.45 -21.19
C GLU A 11 28.50 7.36 -20.82
N PHE A 12 27.61 6.97 -21.75
CA PHE A 12 26.61 5.92 -21.55
C PHE A 12 26.98 4.60 -22.25
N ASP A 13 28.23 4.43 -22.69
CA ASP A 13 28.70 3.17 -23.25
C ASP A 13 28.56 2.03 -22.23
N GLY A 14 27.95 0.90 -22.64
CA GLY A 14 27.64 -0.23 -21.75
C GLY A 14 26.51 -0.01 -20.75
N VAL A 15 25.93 1.18 -20.69
CA VAL A 15 24.77 1.49 -19.82
C VAL A 15 23.51 0.88 -20.41
N ARG A 16 22.62 0.41 -19.55
CA ARG A 16 21.32 -0.14 -19.99
C ARG A 16 20.43 0.95 -20.57
N ILE A 17 19.77 0.65 -21.68
CA ILE A 17 18.88 1.58 -22.38
C ILE A 17 17.75 2.11 -21.51
N ASP A 18 17.17 1.30 -20.60
CA ASP A 18 16.11 1.76 -19.68
C ASP A 18 16.63 2.77 -18.65
N LYS A 19 17.91 2.72 -18.29
CA LYS A 19 18.55 3.70 -17.40
C LYS A 19 18.90 4.98 -18.18
N TYR A 20 19.48 4.84 -19.36
CA TYR A 20 19.83 5.97 -20.23
C TYR A 20 18.59 6.84 -20.53
N LEU A 21 17.53 6.21 -21.03
CA LEU A 21 16.29 6.94 -21.38
C LEU A 21 15.64 7.61 -20.15
N SER A 22 15.82 7.08 -18.94
CA SER A 22 15.33 7.74 -17.72
C SER A 22 16.13 8.99 -17.33
N VAL A 23 17.34 9.15 -17.84
CA VAL A 23 18.15 10.39 -17.71
C VAL A 23 17.76 11.39 -18.79
N VAL A 24 17.60 10.93 -20.02
CA VAL A 24 17.24 11.79 -21.17
C VAL A 24 15.80 12.33 -21.06
N PHE A 25 14.90 11.54 -20.50
CA PHE A 25 13.48 11.93 -20.29
C PHE A 25 13.15 11.93 -18.80
N PRO A 26 13.56 12.97 -18.04
CA PRO A 26 13.40 13.00 -16.58
C PRO A 26 11.95 13.04 -16.11
N ASP A 27 11.03 13.50 -16.97
CA ASP A 27 9.58 13.52 -16.69
C ASP A 27 8.93 12.13 -16.82
N LEU A 28 9.62 11.15 -17.38
CA LEU A 28 9.12 9.79 -17.54
C LEU A 28 9.68 8.86 -16.45
N SER A 29 8.78 8.15 -15.77
CA SER A 29 9.23 7.14 -14.83
C SER A 29 9.93 5.99 -15.56
N ARG A 30 10.95 5.40 -14.91
CA ARG A 30 11.66 4.25 -15.48
C ARG A 30 10.74 3.08 -15.83
N SER A 31 9.67 2.85 -15.05
CA SER A 31 8.66 1.82 -15.34
C SER A 31 7.87 2.12 -16.62
N PHE A 32 7.58 3.39 -16.89
CA PHE A 32 6.92 3.81 -18.13
C PHE A 32 7.83 3.60 -19.33
N ILE A 33 9.11 3.95 -19.22
CA ILE A 33 10.12 3.69 -20.26
C ILE A 33 10.27 2.19 -20.54
N GLN A 34 10.32 1.36 -19.50
CA GLN A 34 10.38 -0.10 -19.67
C GLN A 34 9.14 -0.64 -20.40
N LYS A 35 7.96 -0.09 -20.12
CA LYS A 35 6.73 -0.43 -20.82
C LYS A 35 6.82 -0.03 -22.30
N ALA A 36 7.35 1.16 -22.62
CA ALA A 36 7.55 1.61 -23.99
C ALA A 36 8.49 0.67 -24.75
N ILE A 37 9.58 0.23 -24.12
CA ILE A 37 10.51 -0.75 -24.72
C ILE A 37 9.81 -2.10 -24.95
N ASP A 38 9.10 -2.61 -23.95
CA ASP A 38 8.39 -3.90 -24.02
C ASP A 38 7.25 -3.87 -25.08
N CYS A 39 6.68 -2.68 -25.38
CA CYS A 39 5.70 -2.48 -26.46
C CYS A 39 6.32 -2.25 -27.86
N GLY A 40 7.66 -2.26 -27.97
CA GLY A 40 8.34 -2.05 -29.26
C GLY A 40 8.44 -0.59 -29.69
N ASN A 41 8.12 0.37 -28.80
CA ASN A 41 8.17 1.82 -29.07
C ASN A 41 9.58 2.40 -28.96
N VAL A 42 10.58 1.58 -28.67
CA VAL A 42 11.99 1.96 -28.64
C VAL A 42 12.77 1.03 -29.55
N SER A 43 13.55 1.59 -30.46
CA SER A 43 14.46 0.86 -31.31
C SER A 43 15.88 1.43 -31.22
N VAL A 44 16.88 0.58 -31.47
CA VAL A 44 18.28 0.95 -31.61
C VAL A 44 18.72 0.54 -33.01
N ASN A 45 19.23 1.50 -33.79
CA ASN A 45 19.63 1.28 -35.19
C ASN A 45 18.50 0.58 -36.01
N GLY A 46 17.24 0.99 -35.78
CA GLY A 46 16.05 0.46 -36.44
C GLY A 46 15.58 -0.91 -35.96
N LYS A 47 16.17 -1.51 -34.91
CA LYS A 47 15.78 -2.80 -34.36
C LYS A 47 15.23 -2.64 -32.94
N THR A 48 14.11 -3.29 -32.64
CA THR A 48 13.57 -3.35 -31.28
C THR A 48 14.53 -4.09 -30.35
N VAL A 49 14.68 -3.60 -29.11
CA VAL A 49 15.62 -4.13 -28.14
C VAL A 49 14.94 -4.47 -26.82
N ALA A 50 15.57 -5.30 -26.00
CA ALA A 50 15.10 -5.58 -24.65
C ALA A 50 15.51 -4.45 -23.68
N LYS A 51 14.75 -4.23 -22.60
CA LYS A 51 15.01 -3.18 -21.61
C LYS A 51 16.36 -3.25 -20.88
N ASN A 52 17.03 -4.38 -20.95
CA ASN A 52 18.39 -4.59 -20.43
C ASN A 52 19.48 -4.46 -21.50
N TYR A 53 19.12 -4.05 -22.73
CA TYR A 53 20.09 -3.80 -23.78
C TYR A 53 21.14 -2.80 -23.32
N LYS A 54 22.42 -3.10 -23.56
CA LYS A 54 23.55 -2.23 -23.24
C LYS A 54 23.89 -1.41 -24.48
N LEU A 55 23.79 -0.10 -24.35
CA LEU A 55 24.11 0.83 -25.42
C LEU A 55 25.59 0.82 -25.77
N LYS A 56 25.88 1.12 -27.03
CA LYS A 56 27.21 1.46 -27.52
C LYS A 56 27.23 2.91 -27.96
N THR A 57 28.38 3.54 -27.87
CA THR A 57 28.59 4.92 -28.36
C THR A 57 28.11 5.05 -29.80
N ASP A 58 27.48 6.20 -30.10
CA ASP A 58 26.95 6.60 -31.42
C ASP A 58 25.78 5.72 -31.95
N GLU A 59 25.21 4.84 -31.14
CA GLU A 59 23.99 4.14 -31.55
C GLU A 59 22.80 5.10 -31.61
N ARG A 60 22.05 5.03 -32.72
CA ARG A 60 20.83 5.78 -32.93
C ARG A 60 19.67 5.10 -32.24
N ILE A 61 19.07 5.83 -31.30
CA ILE A 61 17.90 5.38 -30.55
C ILE A 61 16.67 6.16 -31.06
N GLU A 62 15.65 5.44 -31.46
CA GLU A 62 14.36 6.01 -31.83
C GLU A 62 13.33 5.67 -30.74
N TYR A 63 12.68 6.70 -30.22
CA TYR A 63 11.60 6.57 -29.24
C TYR A 63 10.31 7.14 -29.82
N ILE A 64 9.29 6.31 -29.91
CA ILE A 64 7.91 6.71 -30.23
C ILE A 64 7.18 6.88 -28.90
N PRO A 65 6.81 8.10 -28.49
CA PRO A 65 6.08 8.29 -27.25
C PRO A 65 4.82 7.43 -27.22
N LEU A 66 4.68 6.63 -26.16
CA LEU A 66 3.39 6.01 -25.89
C LEU A 66 2.40 7.12 -25.58
N GLU A 67 1.26 7.12 -26.27
CA GLU A 67 0.16 7.94 -25.80
C GLU A 67 -0.14 7.52 -24.34
N PRO A 68 -0.18 8.48 -23.40
CA PRO A 68 -0.62 8.18 -22.06
C PRO A 68 -2.02 7.57 -22.21
N VAL A 69 -2.17 6.29 -21.97
CA VAL A 69 -3.49 5.74 -21.68
C VAL A 69 -3.92 6.49 -20.43
N LYS A 70 -4.78 7.50 -20.60
CA LYS A 70 -5.48 8.14 -19.49
C LYS A 70 -6.25 7.01 -18.82
N LEU A 71 -5.67 6.41 -17.81
CA LEU A 71 -6.42 5.60 -16.86
C LEU A 71 -7.35 6.59 -16.14
N GLU A 72 -8.49 6.88 -16.75
CA GLU A 72 -9.54 7.64 -16.10
C GLU A 72 -10.10 6.75 -14.99
N VAL A 73 -9.74 7.09 -13.77
CA VAL A 73 -10.38 6.50 -12.61
C VAL A 73 -11.76 7.12 -12.52
N LYS A 74 -12.79 6.35 -12.84
CA LYS A 74 -14.17 6.82 -12.86
C LYS A 74 -14.68 7.03 -11.42
N ALA A 75 -15.32 8.17 -11.19
CA ALA A 75 -16.09 8.40 -9.97
C ALA A 75 -17.26 7.41 -9.89
N GLN A 76 -17.46 6.77 -8.73
CA GLN A 76 -18.54 5.81 -8.51
C GLN A 76 -19.27 6.14 -7.21
N ASN A 77 -20.61 6.15 -7.27
CA ASN A 77 -21.45 6.35 -6.09
C ASN A 77 -21.44 5.12 -5.18
N ILE A 78 -20.37 5.01 -4.40
CA ILE A 78 -20.18 3.96 -3.40
C ILE A 78 -20.29 4.61 -2.02
N PRO A 79 -21.18 4.14 -1.13
CA PRO A 79 -21.30 4.68 0.22
C PRO A 79 -19.97 4.63 0.99
N LEU A 80 -19.63 5.73 1.65
CA LEU A 80 -18.46 5.84 2.52
C LEU A 80 -18.92 6.03 3.97
N ASP A 81 -18.30 5.31 4.88
CA ASP A 81 -18.41 5.53 6.33
C ASP A 81 -17.38 6.61 6.72
N ILE A 82 -17.84 7.89 6.72
CA ILE A 82 -17.01 9.06 7.01
C ILE A 82 -17.09 9.34 8.51
N VAL A 83 -15.94 9.26 9.18
CA VAL A 83 -15.80 9.50 10.62
C VAL A 83 -15.57 10.98 10.91
N TYR A 84 -14.86 11.66 10.01
CA TYR A 84 -14.56 13.09 10.10
C TYR A 84 -14.33 13.66 8.70
N GLU A 85 -14.75 14.89 8.48
CA GLU A 85 -14.47 15.63 7.25
C GLU A 85 -14.45 17.14 7.51
N ASP A 86 -13.50 17.84 6.90
CA ASP A 86 -13.42 19.28 6.78
C ASP A 86 -12.94 19.70 5.38
N ASP A 87 -12.45 20.94 5.22
CA ASP A 87 -11.94 21.45 3.95
C ASP A 87 -10.55 20.89 3.56
N ASP A 88 -9.82 20.35 4.52
CA ASP A 88 -8.43 19.91 4.36
C ASP A 88 -8.28 18.39 4.21
N LEU A 89 -9.08 17.64 4.91
CA LEU A 89 -8.97 16.18 4.95
C LEU A 89 -10.30 15.50 5.28
N LEU A 90 -10.34 14.20 5.08
CA LEU A 90 -11.37 13.35 5.63
C LEU A 90 -10.78 12.05 6.22
N VAL A 91 -11.44 11.50 7.23
CA VAL A 91 -11.15 10.20 7.84
C VAL A 91 -12.28 9.25 7.51
N VAL A 92 -11.96 8.16 6.82
CA VAL A 92 -12.94 7.13 6.43
C VAL A 92 -12.67 5.83 7.17
N ASN A 93 -13.73 5.13 7.55
CA ASN A 93 -13.69 3.77 8.06
C ASN A 93 -13.90 2.80 6.89
N LYS A 94 -12.81 2.36 6.26
CA LYS A 94 -12.85 1.49 5.08
C LYS A 94 -13.40 0.11 5.41
N PRO A 95 -14.40 -0.41 4.69
CA PRO A 95 -14.85 -1.78 4.88
C PRO A 95 -13.78 -2.80 4.44
N LYS A 96 -13.86 -4.01 4.99
CA LYS A 96 -13.12 -5.17 4.51
C LYS A 96 -13.49 -5.50 3.06
N GLY A 97 -12.55 -5.98 2.26
CA GLY A 97 -12.76 -6.35 0.86
C GLY A 97 -12.59 -5.20 -0.14
N MET A 98 -12.57 -3.94 0.31
CA MET A 98 -12.39 -2.77 -0.55
C MET A 98 -10.90 -2.48 -0.77
N VAL A 99 -10.46 -2.38 -2.03
CA VAL A 99 -9.12 -1.92 -2.40
C VAL A 99 -9.04 -0.40 -2.26
N VAL A 100 -7.92 0.13 -1.78
CA VAL A 100 -7.76 1.58 -1.58
C VAL A 100 -7.70 2.34 -2.90
N HIS A 101 -6.91 1.89 -3.87
CA HIS A 101 -6.72 2.58 -5.14
C HIS A 101 -6.64 1.59 -6.30
N PRO A 102 -7.00 1.99 -7.52
CA PRO A 102 -6.95 1.14 -8.69
C PRO A 102 -5.59 0.47 -8.90
N ALA A 103 -5.62 -0.80 -9.19
CA ALA A 103 -4.44 -1.63 -9.47
C ALA A 103 -4.82 -2.73 -10.48
N PRO A 104 -3.85 -3.39 -11.14
CA PRO A 104 -4.13 -4.50 -12.05
C PRO A 104 -5.07 -5.53 -11.43
N GLY A 105 -6.22 -5.78 -12.10
CA GLY A 105 -7.29 -6.67 -11.64
C GLY A 105 -8.33 -6.02 -10.70
N ASN A 106 -8.18 -4.74 -10.32
CA ASN A 106 -9.13 -4.00 -9.50
C ASN A 106 -9.13 -2.52 -9.93
N TYR A 107 -9.76 -2.21 -11.05
CA TYR A 107 -9.83 -0.84 -11.60
C TYR A 107 -11.04 -0.06 -11.15
N GLU A 108 -12.06 -0.74 -10.64
CA GLU A 108 -13.33 -0.21 -10.18
C GLU A 108 -13.63 -0.68 -8.75
N ASN A 109 -14.65 -0.09 -8.13
CA ASN A 109 -15.09 -0.39 -6.76
C ASN A 109 -13.97 -0.21 -5.70
N THR A 110 -13.07 0.75 -5.93
CA THR A 110 -12.02 1.10 -4.98
C THR A 110 -12.43 2.30 -4.12
N LEU A 111 -11.74 2.51 -3.00
CA LEU A 111 -11.94 3.70 -2.18
C LEU A 111 -11.76 4.98 -3.00
N VAL A 112 -10.76 5.03 -3.89
CA VAL A 112 -10.53 6.20 -4.77
C VAL A 112 -11.72 6.45 -5.69
N ASN A 113 -12.38 5.42 -6.26
CA ASN A 113 -13.58 5.63 -7.06
C ASN A 113 -14.72 6.29 -6.24
N ALA A 114 -14.88 5.86 -4.98
CA ALA A 114 -15.88 6.43 -4.07
C ALA A 114 -15.51 7.88 -3.66
N LEU A 115 -14.24 8.14 -3.36
CA LEU A 115 -13.75 9.46 -3.00
C LEU A 115 -13.89 10.48 -4.13
N LEU A 116 -13.62 10.09 -5.37
CA LEU A 116 -13.84 10.94 -6.55
C LEU A 116 -15.29 11.33 -6.72
N PHE A 117 -16.23 10.46 -6.37
CA PHE A 117 -17.65 10.78 -6.40
C PHE A 117 -18.03 11.71 -5.24
N HIS A 118 -17.56 11.43 -4.04
CA HIS A 118 -17.89 12.19 -2.83
C HIS A 118 -17.26 13.60 -2.84
N CYS A 119 -15.95 13.68 -3.06
CA CYS A 119 -15.17 14.92 -2.98
C CYS A 119 -15.18 15.74 -4.27
N LYS A 120 -15.64 15.16 -5.40
CA LYS A 120 -15.59 15.80 -6.72
C LYS A 120 -14.18 16.34 -7.03
N ASP A 121 -14.05 17.66 -7.17
CA ASP A 121 -12.79 18.32 -7.55
C ASP A 121 -11.87 18.63 -6.34
N SER A 122 -12.31 18.33 -5.10
CA SER A 122 -11.56 18.62 -3.88
C SER A 122 -10.76 17.43 -3.38
N LEU A 123 -9.89 16.85 -4.22
CA LEU A 123 -8.91 15.85 -3.80
C LEU A 123 -7.51 16.28 -4.24
N SER A 124 -6.51 16.07 -3.37
CA SER A 124 -5.13 16.33 -3.74
C SER A 124 -4.70 15.50 -4.94
N GLY A 125 -4.08 16.15 -5.93
CA GLY A 125 -3.56 15.54 -7.14
C GLY A 125 -2.11 15.03 -7.04
N ILE A 126 -1.40 15.23 -5.93
CA ILE A 126 0.05 14.99 -5.79
C ILE A 126 0.46 13.56 -6.22
N ASN A 127 -0.32 12.54 -5.90
CA ASN A 127 -0.02 11.15 -6.28
C ASN A 127 -0.61 10.76 -7.65
N GLY A 128 -1.01 11.75 -8.45
CA GLY A 128 -1.54 11.59 -9.80
C GLY A 128 -2.93 10.96 -9.83
N VAL A 129 -3.41 10.70 -11.05
CA VAL A 129 -4.79 10.27 -11.34
C VAL A 129 -5.20 8.97 -10.63
N LEU A 130 -4.24 8.08 -10.33
CA LEU A 130 -4.55 6.77 -9.75
C LEU A 130 -4.73 6.80 -8.22
N ARG A 131 -4.27 7.85 -7.54
CA ARG A 131 -4.22 7.91 -6.07
C ARG A 131 -4.53 9.30 -5.52
N PRO A 132 -5.51 10.03 -6.04
CA PRO A 132 -5.83 11.36 -5.55
C PRO A 132 -6.17 11.28 -4.05
N GLY A 133 -5.59 12.18 -3.27
CA GLY A 133 -5.81 12.29 -1.83
C GLY A 133 -5.21 11.19 -0.95
N ILE A 134 -4.67 10.11 -1.51
CA ILE A 134 -4.19 8.95 -0.74
C ILE A 134 -2.79 9.18 -0.18
N VAL A 135 -2.68 9.42 1.11
CA VAL A 135 -1.41 9.62 1.83
C VAL A 135 -0.84 8.32 2.43
N HIS A 136 -1.71 7.37 2.78
CA HIS A 136 -1.32 6.03 3.23
C HIS A 136 -2.37 4.98 2.81
N ARG A 137 -2.10 3.72 3.12
CA ARG A 137 -3.01 2.63 2.72
C ARG A 137 -3.05 1.51 3.75
N ILE A 138 -4.18 0.81 3.78
CA ILE A 138 -4.34 -0.50 4.39
C ILE A 138 -4.67 -1.54 3.32
N ASP A 139 -4.52 -2.82 3.63
CA ASP A 139 -4.74 -3.91 2.66
C ASP A 139 -6.23 -4.04 2.29
N LYS A 140 -6.53 -4.69 1.16
CA LYS A 140 -7.89 -4.96 0.69
C LYS A 140 -8.78 -5.52 1.81
N ASP A 141 -8.31 -6.58 2.47
CA ASP A 141 -9.10 -7.31 3.47
C ASP A 141 -8.83 -6.84 4.92
N THR A 142 -8.14 -5.72 5.09
CA THR A 142 -8.05 -4.97 6.34
C THR A 142 -9.11 -3.89 6.36
N SER A 143 -9.93 -3.86 7.41
CA SER A 143 -10.91 -2.79 7.64
C SER A 143 -10.34 -1.69 8.53
N GLY A 144 -11.01 -0.55 8.60
CA GLY A 144 -10.71 0.50 9.57
C GLY A 144 -10.26 1.82 8.97
N LEU A 145 -9.71 2.67 9.83
CA LEU A 145 -9.50 4.07 9.59
C LEU A 145 -8.40 4.38 8.59
N LEU A 146 -8.69 5.31 7.71
CA LEU A 146 -7.82 5.86 6.68
C LEU A 146 -8.00 7.37 6.59
N ILE A 147 -6.89 8.12 6.47
CA ILE A 147 -6.87 9.55 6.19
C ILE A 147 -6.76 9.79 4.69
N VAL A 148 -7.48 10.79 4.20
CA VAL A 148 -7.47 11.26 2.82
C VAL A 148 -7.29 12.77 2.81
N ALA A 149 -6.38 13.27 1.99
CA ALA A 149 -6.13 14.71 1.83
C ALA A 149 -7.02 15.30 0.73
N LYS A 150 -7.76 16.36 1.03
CA LYS A 150 -8.64 17.05 0.09
C LYS A 150 -7.92 18.08 -0.78
N ASN A 151 -6.73 18.53 -0.36
CA ASN A 151 -5.90 19.48 -1.10
C ASN A 151 -4.41 19.15 -0.96
N ASP A 152 -3.58 19.78 -1.80
CA ASP A 152 -2.15 19.52 -1.89
C ASP A 152 -1.36 20.00 -0.66
N PHE A 153 -1.84 21.06 0.01
CA PHE A 153 -1.23 21.55 1.26
C PHE A 153 -1.32 20.47 2.34
N SER A 154 -2.52 19.98 2.59
CA SER A 154 -2.76 18.93 3.59
C SER A 154 -2.08 17.62 3.21
N HIS A 155 -2.03 17.27 1.92
CA HIS A 155 -1.31 16.09 1.46
C HIS A 155 0.17 16.14 1.82
N ARG A 156 0.86 17.25 1.54
CA ARG A 156 2.28 17.42 1.88
C ARG A 156 2.52 17.32 3.39
N ALA A 157 1.73 18.03 4.19
CA ALA A 157 1.87 18.02 5.64
C ALA A 157 1.65 16.62 6.26
N LEU A 158 0.61 15.91 5.82
CA LEU A 158 0.33 14.54 6.25
C LEU A 158 1.42 13.55 5.80
N ALA A 159 1.93 13.70 4.57
CA ALA A 159 3.01 12.86 4.06
C ALA A 159 4.32 13.04 4.87
N GLU A 160 4.66 14.27 5.27
CA GLU A 160 5.81 14.53 6.13
C GLU A 160 5.63 13.92 7.53
N GLN A 161 4.44 13.99 8.13
CA GLN A 161 4.16 13.32 9.39
C GLN A 161 4.31 11.80 9.29
N ILE A 162 3.84 11.19 8.20
CA ILE A 162 4.01 9.75 7.94
C ILE A 162 5.49 9.40 7.79
N LYS A 163 6.25 10.22 7.10
CA LYS A 163 7.71 10.06 6.90
C LYS A 163 8.48 10.21 8.21
N ALA A 164 8.07 11.17 9.05
CA ALA A 164 8.61 11.38 10.39
C ALA A 164 8.15 10.34 11.42
N HIS A 165 7.27 9.40 11.03
CA HIS A 165 6.68 8.39 11.91
C HIS A 165 5.90 8.96 13.10
N SER A 166 5.33 10.16 12.97
CA SER A 166 4.55 10.83 14.03
C SER A 166 3.06 10.47 14.03
N PHE A 167 2.57 9.73 13.01
CA PHE A 167 1.20 9.19 13.02
C PHE A 167 1.03 8.11 14.08
N THR A 168 0.01 8.23 14.90
CA THR A 168 -0.47 7.11 15.73
C THR A 168 -1.34 6.20 14.87
N ARG A 169 -1.00 4.91 14.82
CA ARG A 169 -1.78 3.88 14.10
C ARG A 169 -1.87 2.65 14.96
N GLU A 170 -3.08 2.35 15.44
CA GLU A 170 -3.31 1.18 16.26
C GLU A 170 -4.29 0.24 15.58
N TYR A 171 -4.00 -1.03 15.68
CA TYR A 171 -4.75 -2.11 15.05
C TYR A 171 -5.21 -3.11 16.09
N ARG A 172 -6.31 -3.79 15.78
CA ARG A 172 -6.73 -5.02 16.44
C ARG A 172 -6.57 -6.17 15.48
N ALA A 173 -6.00 -7.27 15.95
CA ALA A 173 -5.83 -8.49 15.17
C ALA A 173 -6.11 -9.72 16.02
N VAL A 174 -6.59 -10.79 15.37
CA VAL A 174 -6.59 -12.11 15.97
C VAL A 174 -5.51 -12.94 15.30
N THR A 175 -4.56 -13.47 16.08
CA THR A 175 -3.50 -14.37 15.61
C THR A 175 -3.80 -15.80 15.96
N ILE A 176 -3.24 -16.74 15.20
CA ILE A 176 -3.31 -18.17 15.47
C ILE A 176 -2.23 -18.52 16.51
N GLY A 177 -2.63 -19.23 17.56
CA GLY A 177 -1.76 -19.65 18.67
C GLY A 177 -1.51 -18.54 19.68
N HIS A 178 -0.70 -18.85 20.70
CA HIS A 178 -0.36 -17.96 21.80
C HIS A 178 1.06 -17.44 21.65
N LEU A 179 1.24 -16.14 21.80
CA LEU A 179 2.57 -15.54 21.79
C LEU A 179 3.26 -15.86 23.12
N LYS A 180 4.58 -16.04 23.08
CA LYS A 180 5.37 -16.38 24.25
C LYS A 180 5.32 -15.26 25.32
N GLU A 181 5.34 -14.01 24.87
CA GLU A 181 5.32 -12.82 25.72
C GLU A 181 4.02 -12.05 25.52
N SER A 182 3.44 -11.54 26.61
CA SER A 182 2.20 -10.76 26.60
C SER A 182 2.34 -9.41 25.86
N SER A 183 3.57 -8.93 25.66
CA SER A 183 3.86 -7.74 24.86
C SER A 183 5.26 -7.84 24.24
N GLY A 184 5.47 -7.13 23.14
CA GLY A 184 6.79 -7.13 22.51
C GLY A 184 6.92 -6.13 21.37
N ARG A 185 8.15 -6.03 20.86
CA ARG A 185 8.52 -5.15 19.76
C ARG A 185 9.26 -5.95 18.69
N VAL A 186 8.66 -6.07 17.51
CA VAL A 186 9.25 -6.76 16.36
C VAL A 186 10.02 -5.75 15.54
N VAL A 187 11.34 -5.89 15.48
CA VAL A 187 12.23 -5.08 14.65
C VAL A 187 12.83 -6.00 13.59
N ALA A 188 12.21 -6.03 12.41
CA ALA A 188 12.62 -6.94 11.35
C ALA A 188 12.36 -6.31 9.98
N PRO A 189 13.37 -6.15 9.11
CA PRO A 189 13.23 -5.45 7.85
C PRO A 189 12.34 -6.25 6.87
N ILE A 190 11.49 -5.54 6.12
CA ILE A 190 10.55 -6.14 5.17
C ILE A 190 10.93 -5.79 3.74
N GLY A 191 11.04 -6.81 2.91
CA GLY A 191 11.26 -6.72 1.47
C GLY A 191 10.34 -7.65 0.68
N ARG A 192 10.48 -7.63 -0.64
CA ARG A 192 9.75 -8.55 -1.52
C ARG A 192 10.27 -9.98 -1.31
N ASN A 193 9.36 -10.95 -1.15
CA ASN A 193 9.77 -12.35 -1.00
C ASN A 193 10.54 -12.81 -2.26
N PRO A 194 11.76 -13.37 -2.13
CA PRO A 194 12.57 -13.77 -3.28
C PRO A 194 12.00 -14.95 -4.05
N LYS A 195 11.20 -15.80 -3.39
CA LYS A 195 10.61 -17.01 -4.00
C LYS A 195 9.20 -16.77 -4.54
N ASP A 196 8.44 -15.85 -3.93
CA ASP A 196 7.08 -15.50 -4.35
C ASP A 196 6.92 -13.97 -4.40
N ARG A 197 7.02 -13.39 -5.58
CA ARG A 197 6.97 -11.93 -5.79
C ARG A 197 5.62 -11.30 -5.43
N LYS A 198 4.58 -12.07 -5.19
CA LYS A 198 3.27 -11.58 -4.71
C LYS A 198 3.27 -11.35 -3.20
N LYS A 199 4.23 -11.93 -2.47
CA LYS A 199 4.38 -11.83 -1.02
C LYS A 199 5.48 -10.86 -0.60
N MET A 200 5.37 -10.37 0.61
CA MET A 200 6.45 -9.71 1.35
C MET A 200 7.06 -10.72 2.32
N ALA A 201 8.26 -10.46 2.81
CA ALA A 201 8.93 -11.31 3.80
C ALA A 201 9.88 -10.47 4.66
N VAL A 202 10.20 -10.98 5.84
CA VAL A 202 11.38 -10.52 6.58
C VAL A 202 12.62 -10.96 5.81
N THR A 203 13.44 -9.99 5.39
CA THR A 203 14.64 -10.22 4.59
C THR A 203 15.54 -8.99 4.62
N ASP A 204 16.85 -9.17 4.52
CA ASP A 204 17.81 -8.07 4.43
C ASP A 204 18.02 -7.59 2.98
N LYS A 205 17.53 -8.36 1.97
CA LYS A 205 17.72 -8.03 0.56
C LYS A 205 16.63 -7.08 0.06
N ASN A 206 17.04 -5.88 -0.42
CA ASN A 206 16.11 -4.86 -0.94
C ASN A 206 14.92 -4.59 -0.01
N SER A 207 15.19 -4.54 1.29
CA SER A 207 14.23 -4.37 2.35
C SER A 207 14.24 -2.95 2.92
N LYS A 208 13.26 -2.64 3.73
CA LYS A 208 13.15 -1.40 4.50
C LYS A 208 12.92 -1.74 5.95
N ASN A 209 13.50 -0.97 6.85
CA ASN A 209 13.26 -1.11 8.29
C ASN A 209 11.76 -1.12 8.57
N ALA A 210 11.35 -2.05 9.43
CA ALA A 210 9.96 -2.19 9.85
C ALA A 210 9.92 -2.51 11.34
N VAL A 211 9.02 -1.81 12.06
CA VAL A 211 8.86 -1.93 13.52
C VAL A 211 7.39 -1.99 13.87
N THR A 212 7.01 -3.06 14.57
CA THR A 212 5.65 -3.30 15.07
C THR A 212 5.70 -3.63 16.56
N ASN A 213 4.99 -2.86 17.37
CA ASN A 213 4.77 -3.18 18.78
C ASN A 213 3.47 -3.95 18.90
N TYR A 214 3.41 -4.94 19.81
CA TYR A 214 2.20 -5.71 20.09
C TYR A 214 1.98 -5.86 21.60
N GLU A 215 0.71 -6.05 21.96
CA GLU A 215 0.23 -6.37 23.30
C GLU A 215 -0.91 -7.38 23.17
N VAL A 216 -0.83 -8.48 23.92
CA VAL A 216 -1.90 -9.48 24.00
C VAL A 216 -2.99 -8.94 24.92
N LEU A 217 -4.17 -8.71 24.37
CA LEU A 217 -5.33 -8.21 25.11
C LEU A 217 -6.12 -9.36 25.76
N ARG A 218 -6.18 -10.50 25.05
CA ARG A 218 -6.91 -11.68 25.52
C ARG A 218 -6.45 -12.92 24.79
N GLU A 219 -6.42 -14.02 25.52
CA GLU A 219 -6.17 -15.36 24.97
C GLU A 219 -7.46 -16.17 24.86
N TYR A 220 -7.54 -16.94 23.78
CA TYR A 220 -8.62 -17.86 23.49
C TYR A 220 -8.01 -19.20 23.08
N ARG A 221 -8.73 -20.29 23.20
CA ARG A 221 -8.25 -21.62 22.82
C ARG A 221 -7.72 -21.63 21.36
N GLY A 222 -6.38 -21.61 21.25
CA GLY A 222 -5.66 -21.60 19.98
C GLY A 222 -5.57 -20.24 19.26
N TYR A 223 -5.97 -19.13 19.91
CA TYR A 223 -5.90 -17.78 19.32
C TYR A 223 -5.53 -16.72 20.38
N SER A 224 -4.98 -15.60 19.90
CA SER A 224 -4.74 -14.41 20.73
C SER A 224 -5.32 -13.14 20.06
N LEU A 225 -6.04 -12.33 20.83
CA LEU A 225 -6.46 -11.00 20.43
C LEU A 225 -5.35 -10.01 20.77
N LEU A 226 -4.86 -9.32 19.77
CA LEU A 226 -3.75 -8.36 19.91
C LEU A 226 -4.17 -6.92 19.66
N LYS A 227 -3.53 -6.03 20.39
CA LYS A 227 -3.35 -4.61 20.05
C LYS A 227 -1.98 -4.46 19.39
N LEU A 228 -1.92 -3.80 18.24
CA LEU A 228 -0.66 -3.58 17.52
C LEU A 228 -0.50 -2.09 17.21
N ARG A 229 0.68 -1.55 17.48
CA ARG A 229 1.04 -0.17 17.16
C ARG A 229 2.21 -0.14 16.18
N LEU A 230 2.03 0.61 15.09
CA LEU A 230 3.02 0.71 14.02
C LEU A 230 3.91 1.95 14.19
N GLU A 231 5.25 1.76 14.23
CA GLU A 231 6.21 2.86 14.06
C GLU A 231 6.45 3.11 12.55
N THR A 232 6.41 2.08 11.73
CA THR A 232 6.57 2.14 10.27
C THR A 232 5.33 1.60 9.56
N GLY A 233 5.18 1.85 8.25
CA GLY A 233 4.02 1.38 7.48
C GLY A 233 4.44 0.68 6.18
N ARG A 234 5.02 -0.53 6.27
CA ARG A 234 5.40 -1.32 5.09
C ARG A 234 4.23 -2.14 4.60
N THR A 235 4.26 -2.51 3.33
CA THR A 235 3.23 -3.39 2.73
C THR A 235 3.11 -4.69 3.52
N HIS A 236 1.89 -5.04 3.93
CA HIS A 236 1.56 -6.24 4.73
C HIS A 236 2.31 -6.34 6.07
N GLN A 237 2.82 -5.24 6.64
CA GLN A 237 3.78 -5.28 7.75
C GLN A 237 3.33 -6.12 8.93
N ILE A 238 2.14 -5.88 9.48
CA ILE A 238 1.60 -6.64 10.62
C ILE A 238 1.51 -8.12 10.26
N ARG A 239 0.98 -8.44 9.10
CA ARG A 239 0.79 -9.81 8.62
C ARG A 239 2.11 -10.58 8.50
N VAL A 240 3.12 -9.90 7.93
CA VAL A 240 4.48 -10.47 7.79
C VAL A 240 5.14 -10.66 9.15
N HIS A 241 5.07 -9.65 10.05
CA HIS A 241 5.69 -9.74 11.37
C HIS A 241 5.05 -10.81 12.25
N MET A 242 3.72 -10.92 12.25
CA MET A 242 3.04 -11.97 13.02
C MET A 242 3.33 -13.37 12.47
N ALA A 243 3.36 -13.52 11.15
CA ALA A 243 3.78 -14.78 10.52
C ALA A 243 5.26 -15.12 10.81
N TYR A 244 6.14 -14.12 10.85
CA TYR A 244 7.55 -14.29 11.23
C TYR A 244 7.73 -14.78 12.67
N LEU A 245 6.88 -14.34 13.59
CA LEU A 245 6.85 -14.86 14.97
C LEU A 245 6.22 -16.28 15.08
N GLY A 246 5.70 -16.84 13.98
CA GLY A 246 5.00 -18.14 13.98
C GLY A 246 3.50 -18.05 14.29
N HIS A 247 2.97 -16.83 14.43
CA HIS A 247 1.57 -16.56 14.80
C HIS A 247 0.85 -15.75 13.72
N PRO A 248 0.58 -16.31 12.51
CA PRO A 248 -0.09 -15.59 11.44
C PRO A 248 -1.47 -15.11 11.86
N ILE A 249 -1.97 -14.05 11.18
CA ILE A 249 -3.31 -13.53 11.42
C ILE A 249 -4.36 -14.56 11.01
N ALA A 250 -5.38 -14.79 11.84
CA ALA A 250 -6.49 -15.68 11.53
C ALA A 250 -7.19 -15.28 10.23
N GLY A 251 -7.47 -16.24 9.36
CA GLY A 251 -8.07 -16.01 8.04
C GLY A 251 -7.13 -15.43 6.98
N ASP A 252 -5.84 -15.28 7.25
CA ASP A 252 -4.87 -14.79 6.25
C ASP A 252 -4.43 -15.91 5.31
N PHE A 253 -4.96 -15.93 4.08
CA PHE A 253 -4.63 -16.94 3.05
C PHE A 253 -3.23 -16.76 2.43
N VAL A 254 -2.57 -15.62 2.70
CA VAL A 254 -1.26 -15.32 2.10
C VAL A 254 -0.12 -15.75 3.02
N TYR A 255 -0.21 -15.43 4.31
CA TYR A 255 0.85 -15.66 5.30
C TYR A 255 0.51 -16.75 6.31
N GLY A 256 -0.72 -17.21 6.34
CA GLY A 256 -1.21 -18.30 7.15
C GLY A 256 -1.91 -19.37 6.31
N THR A 257 -2.40 -20.41 6.99
CA THR A 257 -3.26 -21.43 6.41
C THR A 257 -4.48 -21.56 7.32
N PRO A 258 -5.65 -21.05 6.92
CA PRO A 258 -6.87 -21.21 7.68
C PRO A 258 -7.17 -22.70 7.92
N ARG A 259 -7.51 -23.06 9.16
CA ARG A 259 -7.69 -24.45 9.60
C ARG A 259 -9.11 -24.78 9.97
N THR A 260 -9.93 -23.76 10.29
CA THR A 260 -11.31 -23.94 10.72
C THR A 260 -12.30 -23.33 9.72
N LYS A 261 -13.56 -23.75 9.82
CA LYS A 261 -14.64 -23.15 9.01
C LYS A 261 -14.84 -21.68 9.32
N GLU A 262 -14.65 -21.31 10.57
CA GLU A 262 -14.75 -19.95 11.08
C GLU A 262 -13.65 -19.04 10.51
N GLU A 263 -12.40 -19.54 10.44
CA GLU A 263 -11.29 -18.85 9.77
C GLU A 263 -11.54 -18.68 8.26
N LEU A 264 -12.04 -19.72 7.60
CA LEU A 264 -12.41 -19.65 6.18
C LEU A 264 -13.51 -18.64 5.93
N ALA A 265 -14.50 -18.56 6.82
CA ALA A 265 -15.61 -17.61 6.74
C ALA A 265 -15.16 -16.14 6.92
N LEU A 266 -13.99 -15.87 7.50
CA LEU A 266 -13.40 -14.53 7.53
C LEU A 266 -13.11 -13.99 6.14
N ASN A 267 -12.84 -14.83 5.16
CA ASN A 267 -12.50 -14.44 3.78
C ASN A 267 -11.41 -13.34 3.72
N GLY A 268 -10.28 -13.59 4.39
CA GLY A 268 -9.16 -12.68 4.55
C GLY A 268 -8.84 -12.40 6.02
N GLN A 269 -7.73 -11.72 6.28
CA GLN A 269 -7.17 -11.50 7.61
C GLN A 269 -8.15 -10.83 8.59
N CYS A 270 -8.21 -11.35 9.83
CA CYS A 270 -8.91 -10.72 10.96
C CYS A 270 -8.04 -9.58 11.52
N LEU A 271 -8.04 -8.44 10.81
CA LEU A 271 -7.21 -7.27 11.08
C LEU A 271 -8.02 -5.99 10.85
N HIS A 272 -7.97 -5.07 11.80
CA HIS A 272 -8.73 -3.83 11.80
C HIS A 272 -7.88 -2.64 12.28
N ALA A 273 -7.82 -1.56 11.50
CA ALA A 273 -7.19 -0.30 11.85
C ALA A 273 -8.15 0.50 12.74
N GLY A 274 -8.06 0.27 14.06
CA GLY A 274 -9.05 0.76 15.02
C GLY A 274 -8.81 2.18 15.53
N LEU A 275 -7.58 2.72 15.37
CA LEU A 275 -7.26 4.08 15.83
C LEU A 275 -6.27 4.72 14.86
N ILE A 276 -6.51 6.00 14.57
CA ILE A 276 -5.59 6.87 13.85
C ILE A 276 -5.48 8.23 14.54
N GLY A 277 -4.24 8.71 14.76
CA GLY A 277 -3.97 10.01 15.34
C GLY A 277 -2.88 10.76 14.57
N PHE A 278 -3.05 12.06 14.42
CA PHE A 278 -2.18 12.94 13.64
C PHE A 278 -2.35 14.40 14.06
N ILE A 279 -1.41 15.25 13.65
CA ILE A 279 -1.54 16.71 13.76
C ILE A 279 -2.30 17.23 12.56
N HIS A 280 -3.37 17.98 12.78
CA HIS A 280 -4.15 18.59 11.70
C HIS A 280 -3.31 19.60 10.91
N PRO A 281 -3.24 19.51 9.57
CA PRO A 281 -2.32 20.32 8.76
C PRO A 281 -2.49 21.84 8.91
N ARG A 282 -3.70 22.32 9.13
CA ARG A 282 -4.01 23.75 9.20
C ARG A 282 -4.07 24.31 10.63
N THR A 283 -4.72 23.57 11.55
CA THR A 283 -4.92 24.04 12.91
C THR A 283 -3.74 23.72 13.83
N ASN A 284 -2.87 22.77 13.44
CA ASN A 284 -1.79 22.22 14.26
C ASN A 284 -2.27 21.52 15.55
N GLU A 285 -3.55 21.21 15.65
CA GLU A 285 -4.12 20.46 16.76
C GLU A 285 -3.93 18.95 16.56
N TYR A 286 -3.69 18.21 17.64
CA TYR A 286 -3.70 16.75 17.57
C TYR A 286 -5.14 16.25 17.51
N LEU A 287 -5.44 15.50 16.47
CA LEU A 287 -6.71 14.81 16.30
C LEU A 287 -6.51 13.30 16.38
N GLU A 288 -7.41 12.63 17.08
CA GLU A 288 -7.43 11.18 17.21
C GLU A 288 -8.85 10.64 17.00
N PHE A 289 -8.95 9.62 16.16
CA PHE A 289 -10.21 8.98 15.83
C PHE A 289 -10.12 7.49 16.11
N THR A 290 -11.23 6.93 16.59
CA THR A 290 -11.38 5.50 16.84
C THR A 290 -12.54 4.94 16.03
N SER A 291 -12.47 3.66 15.70
CA SER A 291 -13.60 2.93 15.15
C SER A 291 -13.82 1.63 15.89
N ASP A 292 -15.08 1.26 16.04
CA ASP A 292 -15.49 0.00 16.63
C ASP A 292 -15.05 -1.19 15.79
N LEU A 293 -14.80 -2.32 16.45
CA LEU A 293 -14.57 -3.58 15.75
C LEU A 293 -15.77 -3.91 14.84
N PRO A 294 -15.55 -4.21 13.55
CA PRO A 294 -16.62 -4.52 12.63
C PRO A 294 -17.30 -5.85 12.96
N LEU A 295 -18.50 -6.04 12.44
CA LEU A 295 -19.33 -7.20 12.76
C LEU A 295 -18.64 -8.54 12.51
N TYR A 296 -17.88 -8.68 11.41
CA TYR A 296 -17.15 -9.94 11.13
C TYR A 296 -16.13 -10.26 12.22
N PHE A 297 -15.45 -9.22 12.73
CA PHE A 297 -14.46 -9.35 13.78
C PHE A 297 -15.12 -9.74 15.12
N LYS A 298 -16.18 -8.98 15.51
CA LYS A 298 -16.97 -9.26 16.72
C LYS A 298 -17.56 -10.67 16.69
N LYS A 299 -18.08 -11.12 15.54
CA LYS A 299 -18.61 -12.51 15.38
C LYS A 299 -17.53 -13.55 15.54
N PHE A 300 -16.34 -13.34 14.95
CA PHE A 300 -15.26 -14.30 15.05
C PHE A 300 -14.79 -14.48 16.51
N ILE A 301 -14.46 -13.37 17.20
CA ILE A 301 -14.01 -13.45 18.60
C ILE A 301 -15.13 -13.96 19.54
N GLY A 302 -16.38 -13.62 19.28
CA GLY A 302 -17.53 -14.08 20.07
C GLY A 302 -17.81 -15.58 19.95
N GLY A 303 -17.30 -16.23 18.90
CA GLY A 303 -17.37 -17.70 18.72
C GLY A 303 -16.16 -18.44 19.32
N LEU A 304 -15.13 -17.73 19.82
CA LEU A 304 -13.96 -18.35 20.42
C LEU A 304 -14.18 -18.65 21.91
N THR A 305 -13.69 -19.82 22.35
CA THR A 305 -13.66 -20.17 23.77
C THR A 305 -12.48 -19.47 24.44
N VAL A 306 -12.71 -18.82 25.56
CA VAL A 306 -11.65 -18.16 26.35
C VAL A 306 -10.80 -19.26 27.00
N ASP A 307 -9.49 -19.12 26.98
CA ASP A 307 -8.61 -19.93 27.83
C ASP A 307 -8.77 -19.44 29.29
N GLU A 308 -9.08 -20.37 30.19
CA GLU A 308 -9.18 -20.14 31.64
C GLU A 308 -7.81 -20.01 32.31
#